data_3d3fbe97dbbbc811ba3e7c23b5f6367f
#
_entry.id   3d3fbe97dbbbc811ba3e7c23b5f6367f
#
_cell.length_a   1.000
_cell.length_b   1.000
_cell.length_c   1.000
_cell.angle_alpha   90.00
_cell.angle_beta   90.00
_cell.angle_gamma   90.00
#
_symmetry.space_group_name_H-M   'P 1'
#
loop_
_entity.id
_entity.type
_entity.pdbx_description
1 polymer ?
#
loop_
_entity_poly.entity_id
_entity_poly.type
_entity_poly.pdbx_seq_one_letter_code
_entity_poly.pdbx_strand_id
1 'polypeptide(L)'
;MMMMVWKFFNIGAIVMMSLLCVQAFAAGGDDYAPTASKPAAYNKALVLIKDKNYDKAIVKLKEAEAAAKKDADIQNLLGFSHRKSGKLDEAAKYYKSALALDTKHKGALEYQGELFLMLGDKASAEKNLQKLDKVCWLGCSELDDLRTAIRNYKP
;
A
#
# COMPACT_ATOMS: atom_id res chain seq x y z
N MET A 1 -27.31 -49.06 80.42
CA MET A 1 -27.43 -47.67 80.78
C MET A 1 -26.57 -46.91 79.83
N MET A 2 -27.24 -46.10 78.98
CA MET A 2 -26.77 -45.48 77.75
C MET A 2 -25.80 -44.35 78.05
N MET A 3 -24.73 -44.30 77.25
CA MET A 3 -24.01 -43.05 77.05
C MET A 3 -23.72 -42.86 75.57
N MET A 4 -24.37 -41.86 74.99
CA MET A 4 -24.13 -41.36 73.65
C MET A 4 -22.81 -40.68 73.55
N VAL A 5 -22.03 -41.12 72.57
CA VAL A 5 -20.80 -40.43 72.19
C VAL A 5 -21.06 -39.75 70.81
N TRP A 6 -21.05 -38.44 70.80
CA TRP A 6 -21.22 -37.61 69.61
C TRP A 6 -19.87 -37.49 68.91
N LYS A 7 -19.76 -38.09 67.72
CA LYS A 7 -18.62 -37.91 66.84
C LYS A 7 -18.76 -36.60 66.05
N PHE A 8 -17.85 -35.68 66.30
CA PHE A 8 -17.66 -34.51 65.42
C PHE A 8 -17.08 -34.95 64.08
N PHE A 9 -17.83 -34.65 63.02
CA PHE A 9 -17.40 -34.85 61.66
C PHE A 9 -16.57 -33.65 61.26
N ASN A 10 -15.25 -33.85 61.06
CA ASN A 10 -14.33 -32.85 60.55
C ASN A 10 -14.44 -32.88 59.05
N ILE A 11 -15.12 -31.87 58.48
CA ILE A 11 -15.17 -31.70 57.03
C ILE A 11 -13.93 -30.97 56.60
N GLY A 12 -12.93 -31.77 56.16
CA GLY A 12 -11.77 -31.27 55.47
C GLY A 12 -12.18 -30.74 54.08
N ALA A 13 -12.13 -29.44 53.93
CA ALA A 13 -12.31 -28.82 52.61
C ALA A 13 -11.12 -29.15 51.72
N ILE A 14 -11.33 -30.07 50.79
CA ILE A 14 -10.37 -30.32 49.70
C ILE A 14 -10.57 -29.17 48.70
N VAL A 15 -9.66 -28.21 48.76
CA VAL A 15 -9.55 -27.21 47.71
C VAL A 15 -8.89 -27.88 46.50
N MET A 16 -9.73 -28.35 45.59
CA MET A 16 -9.27 -28.77 44.26
C MET A 16 -8.90 -27.52 43.48
N MET A 17 -7.63 -27.19 43.46
CA MET A 17 -7.03 -26.19 42.61
C MET A 17 -6.98 -26.78 41.20
N SER A 18 -8.10 -26.58 40.45
CA SER A 18 -8.14 -26.89 39.02
C SER A 18 -7.19 -25.96 38.30
N LEU A 19 -5.99 -26.44 37.96
CA LEU A 19 -5.09 -25.84 37.01
C LEU A 19 -5.80 -25.82 35.64
N LEU A 20 -6.45 -24.71 35.31
CA LEU A 20 -6.87 -24.41 33.95
C LEU A 20 -5.60 -24.21 33.13
N CYS A 21 -5.16 -25.29 32.51
CA CYS A 21 -4.19 -25.26 31.44
C CYS A 21 -4.87 -24.51 30.27
N VAL A 22 -4.69 -23.21 30.20
CA VAL A 22 -5.04 -22.42 29.01
C VAL A 22 -4.06 -22.91 27.96
N GLN A 23 -4.48 -23.86 27.15
CA GLN A 23 -3.80 -24.17 25.90
C GLN A 23 -4.03 -22.98 25.01
N ALA A 24 -3.00 -22.13 24.88
CA ALA A 24 -2.93 -21.16 23.81
C ALA A 24 -2.95 -21.95 22.50
N PHE A 25 -4.11 -22.01 21.87
CA PHE A 25 -4.22 -22.33 20.47
C PHE A 25 -3.44 -21.24 19.73
N ALA A 26 -2.20 -21.54 19.37
CA ALA A 26 -1.53 -20.83 18.31
C ALA A 26 -2.28 -21.20 17.02
N ALA A 27 -3.43 -20.53 16.80
CA ALA A 27 -3.98 -20.43 15.49
C ALA A 27 -2.88 -19.76 14.64
N GLY A 28 -2.34 -20.49 13.65
CA GLY A 28 -1.54 -19.95 12.60
C GLY A 28 -2.42 -18.90 11.91
N GLY A 29 -2.37 -17.68 12.43
CA GLY A 29 -2.87 -16.50 11.73
C GLY A 29 -1.83 -16.24 10.67
N ASP A 30 -2.22 -16.34 9.41
CA ASP A 30 -1.54 -15.68 8.34
C ASP A 30 -1.17 -14.29 8.84
N ASP A 31 0.13 -13.96 8.82
CA ASP A 31 0.65 -12.66 9.20
C ASP A 31 0.09 -11.62 8.21
N TYR A 32 -1.19 -11.29 8.37
CA TYR A 32 -1.77 -10.09 7.81
C TYR A 32 -1.18 -8.93 8.62
N ALA A 33 0.06 -8.58 8.27
CA ALA A 33 0.64 -7.35 8.75
C ALA A 33 -0.35 -6.24 8.37
N PRO A 34 -0.90 -5.47 9.32
CA PRO A 34 -1.81 -4.39 8.99
C PRO A 34 -1.08 -3.51 8.00
N THR A 35 -1.64 -3.33 6.80
CA THR A 35 -1.09 -2.42 5.81
C THR A 35 -0.85 -1.11 6.52
N ALA A 36 0.42 -0.73 6.69
CA ALA A 36 0.79 0.44 7.45
C ALA A 36 -0.02 1.62 6.92
N SER A 37 -0.78 2.28 7.79
CA SER A 37 -1.61 3.41 7.36
C SER A 37 -0.70 4.47 6.74
N LYS A 38 -1.13 5.02 5.61
CA LYS A 38 -0.36 6.05 4.91
C LYS A 38 -0.05 7.22 5.88
N PRO A 39 1.17 7.78 5.84
CA PRO A 39 1.51 8.92 6.66
C PRO A 39 0.55 10.10 6.45
N ALA A 40 0.28 10.90 7.49
CA ALA A 40 -0.62 12.07 7.38
C ALA A 40 -0.21 13.05 6.27
N ALA A 41 1.09 13.16 6.00
CA ALA A 41 1.64 13.97 4.92
C ALA A 41 1.18 13.48 3.53
N TYR A 42 0.95 12.17 3.35
CA TYR A 42 0.39 11.61 2.11
C TYR A 42 -1.00 12.18 1.79
N ASN A 43 -1.90 12.17 2.76
CA ASN A 43 -3.26 12.72 2.56
C ASN A 43 -3.24 14.23 2.26
N LYS A 44 -2.33 14.98 2.91
CA LYS A 44 -2.13 16.40 2.59
C LYS A 44 -1.63 16.59 1.15
N ALA A 45 -0.75 15.72 0.69
CA ALA A 45 -0.28 15.76 -0.70
C ALA A 45 -1.40 15.48 -1.72
N LEU A 46 -2.30 14.54 -1.44
CA LEU A 46 -3.45 14.26 -2.31
C LEU A 46 -4.33 15.50 -2.52
N VAL A 47 -4.59 16.26 -1.46
CA VAL A 47 -5.34 17.52 -1.54
C VAL A 47 -4.60 18.51 -2.45
N LEU A 48 -3.31 18.70 -2.24
CA LEU A 48 -2.49 19.60 -3.06
C LEU A 48 -2.41 19.19 -4.52
N ILE A 49 -2.37 17.87 -4.81
CA ILE A 49 -2.43 17.34 -6.18
C ILE A 49 -3.77 17.67 -6.82
N LYS A 50 -4.88 17.47 -6.11
CA LYS A 50 -6.22 17.84 -6.60
C LYS A 50 -6.31 19.32 -6.92
N ASP A 51 -5.68 20.16 -6.10
CA ASP A 51 -5.60 21.62 -6.31
C ASP A 51 -4.53 22.02 -7.33
N LYS A 52 -3.90 21.05 -8.02
CA LYS A 52 -2.80 21.24 -8.99
C LYS A 52 -1.58 21.97 -8.41
N ASN A 53 -1.42 22.00 -7.11
CA ASN A 53 -0.29 22.62 -6.43
C ASN A 53 0.85 21.60 -6.28
N TYR A 54 1.44 21.20 -7.41
CA TYR A 54 2.36 20.07 -7.49
C TYR A 54 3.67 20.30 -6.71
N ASP A 55 4.20 21.54 -6.69
CA ASP A 55 5.45 21.80 -5.94
C ASP A 55 5.24 21.63 -4.43
N LYS A 56 4.11 22.09 -3.87
CA LYS A 56 3.78 21.85 -2.46
C LYS A 56 3.45 20.37 -2.20
N ALA A 57 2.81 19.70 -3.16
CA ALA A 57 2.56 18.26 -3.07
C ALA A 57 3.87 17.48 -2.97
N ILE A 58 4.89 17.82 -3.77
CA ILE A 58 6.22 17.23 -3.72
C ILE A 58 6.82 17.34 -2.30
N VAL A 59 6.72 18.51 -1.66
CA VAL A 59 7.22 18.70 -0.29
C VAL A 59 6.53 17.73 0.67
N LYS A 60 5.20 17.63 0.62
CA LYS A 60 4.43 16.72 1.49
C LYS A 60 4.67 15.25 1.18
N LEU A 61 4.87 14.90 -0.08
CA LEU A 61 5.22 13.52 -0.47
C LEU A 61 6.63 13.15 0.00
N LYS A 62 7.57 14.09 0.03
CA LYS A 62 8.89 13.88 0.63
C LYS A 62 8.84 13.65 2.13
N GLU A 63 7.98 14.37 2.86
CA GLU A 63 7.70 14.10 4.27
C GLU A 63 7.11 12.69 4.46
N ALA A 64 6.19 12.28 3.58
CA ALA A 64 5.61 10.93 3.60
C ALA A 64 6.64 9.85 3.27
N GLU A 65 7.50 10.08 2.27
CA GLU A 65 8.60 9.19 1.89
C GLU A 65 9.58 8.94 3.05
N ALA A 66 9.91 9.99 3.81
CA ALA A 66 10.79 9.88 4.96
C ALA A 66 10.20 8.96 6.06
N ALA A 67 8.88 8.96 6.21
CA ALA A 67 8.14 8.11 7.15
C ALA A 67 7.89 6.69 6.62
N ALA A 68 7.78 6.51 5.29
CA ALA A 68 7.46 5.24 4.63
C ALA A 68 8.31 5.06 3.36
N LYS A 69 9.60 4.77 3.54
CA LYS A 69 10.61 4.73 2.46
C LYS A 69 10.33 3.73 1.33
N LYS A 70 9.57 2.68 1.58
CA LYS A 70 9.29 1.58 0.62
C LYS A 70 7.81 1.52 0.28
N ASP A 71 7.25 2.64 -0.16
CA ASP A 71 5.84 2.74 -0.51
C ASP A 71 5.71 3.13 -1.99
N ALA A 72 5.17 2.21 -2.81
CA ALA A 72 5.04 2.40 -4.24
C ALA A 72 4.09 3.54 -4.62
N ASP A 73 3.00 3.74 -3.85
CA ASP A 73 2.07 4.84 -4.09
C ASP A 73 2.73 6.20 -3.87
N ILE A 74 3.55 6.33 -2.81
CA ILE A 74 4.28 7.58 -2.55
C ILE A 74 5.26 7.88 -3.69
N GLN A 75 6.00 6.85 -4.14
CA GLN A 75 6.92 7.00 -5.28
C GLN A 75 6.16 7.37 -6.56
N ASN A 76 5.02 6.72 -6.83
CA ASN A 76 4.18 7.04 -7.97
C ASN A 76 3.67 8.49 -7.93
N LEU A 77 3.18 8.97 -6.79
CA LEU A 77 2.69 10.35 -6.65
C LEU A 77 3.82 11.38 -6.72
N LEU A 78 5.02 11.08 -6.26
CA LEU A 78 6.22 11.90 -6.49
C LEU A 78 6.50 11.99 -7.99
N GLY A 79 6.50 10.86 -8.71
CA GLY A 79 6.65 10.85 -10.16
C GLY A 79 5.59 11.68 -10.86
N PHE A 80 4.33 11.52 -10.50
CA PHE A 80 3.22 12.29 -11.03
C PHE A 80 3.39 13.80 -10.81
N SER A 81 3.69 14.20 -9.58
CA SER A 81 3.84 15.61 -9.23
C SER A 81 5.04 16.26 -9.92
N HIS A 82 6.18 15.56 -10.02
CA HIS A 82 7.32 16.02 -10.79
C HIS A 82 7.00 16.15 -12.28
N ARG A 83 6.33 15.17 -12.89
CA ARG A 83 5.90 15.23 -14.29
C ARG A 83 4.99 16.43 -14.55
N LYS A 84 4.00 16.64 -13.67
CA LYS A 84 3.08 17.78 -13.78
C LYS A 84 3.74 19.14 -13.56
N SER A 85 4.88 19.18 -12.83
CA SER A 85 5.74 20.36 -12.68
C SER A 85 6.80 20.51 -13.80
N GLY A 86 6.78 19.67 -14.84
CA GLY A 86 7.73 19.69 -15.94
C GLY A 86 9.12 19.10 -15.64
N LYS A 87 9.32 18.51 -14.47
CA LYS A 87 10.58 17.90 -14.01
C LYS A 87 10.63 16.43 -14.46
N LEU A 88 10.81 16.21 -15.78
CA LEU A 88 10.60 14.88 -16.39
C LEU A 88 11.65 13.86 -15.96
N ASP A 89 12.92 14.25 -15.74
CA ASP A 89 13.99 13.36 -15.30
C ASP A 89 13.74 12.84 -13.87
N GLU A 90 13.27 13.71 -12.98
CA GLU A 90 12.89 13.32 -11.63
C GLU A 90 11.68 12.41 -11.66
N ALA A 91 10.69 12.71 -12.49
CA ALA A 91 9.52 11.86 -12.67
C ALA A 91 9.91 10.44 -13.11
N ALA A 92 10.84 10.31 -14.07
CA ALA A 92 11.33 9.02 -14.55
C ALA A 92 11.97 8.19 -13.41
N LYS A 93 12.76 8.83 -12.56
CA LYS A 93 13.39 8.16 -11.39
C LYS A 93 12.34 7.62 -10.42
N TYR A 94 11.33 8.44 -10.11
CA TYR A 94 10.28 8.06 -9.17
C TYR A 94 9.37 6.95 -9.70
N TYR A 95 8.95 6.99 -10.96
CA TYR A 95 8.19 5.89 -11.55
C TYR A 95 9.00 4.59 -11.60
N LYS A 96 10.28 4.67 -11.91
CA LYS A 96 11.18 3.51 -11.83
C LYS A 96 11.23 2.95 -10.41
N SER A 97 11.30 3.81 -9.39
CA SER A 97 11.28 3.39 -7.98
C SER A 97 9.95 2.74 -7.60
N ALA A 98 8.81 3.32 -8.02
CA ALA A 98 7.49 2.75 -7.79
C ALA A 98 7.39 1.34 -8.38
N LEU A 99 7.81 1.17 -9.64
CA LEU A 99 7.77 -0.12 -10.34
C LEU A 99 8.82 -1.13 -9.86
N ALA A 100 9.86 -0.68 -9.18
CA ALA A 100 10.80 -1.57 -8.49
C ALA A 100 10.21 -2.11 -7.17
N LEU A 101 9.34 -1.35 -6.51
CA LEU A 101 8.62 -1.76 -5.30
C LEU A 101 7.38 -2.62 -5.63
N ASP A 102 6.64 -2.24 -6.66
CA ASP A 102 5.49 -2.98 -7.17
C ASP A 102 5.49 -2.96 -8.70
N THR A 103 5.92 -4.07 -9.29
CA THR A 103 6.00 -4.22 -10.76
C THR A 103 4.65 -4.19 -11.47
N LYS A 104 3.53 -4.32 -10.71
CA LYS A 104 2.15 -4.33 -11.20
C LYS A 104 1.38 -3.07 -10.81
N HIS A 105 2.06 -2.06 -10.27
CA HIS A 105 1.44 -0.80 -9.85
C HIS A 105 0.81 -0.08 -11.05
N LYS A 106 -0.52 -0.14 -11.16
CA LYS A 106 -1.26 0.32 -12.34
C LYS A 106 -1.00 1.80 -12.66
N GLY A 107 -1.14 2.68 -11.68
CA GLY A 107 -0.90 4.12 -11.88
C GLY A 107 0.55 4.44 -12.27
N ALA A 108 1.54 3.69 -11.76
CA ALA A 108 2.94 3.91 -12.17
C ALA A 108 3.20 3.44 -13.61
N LEU A 109 2.58 2.34 -14.05
CA LEU A 109 2.65 1.89 -15.44
C LEU A 109 2.00 2.88 -16.41
N GLU A 110 0.81 3.39 -16.04
CA GLU A 110 0.10 4.41 -16.81
C GLU A 110 0.93 5.69 -16.92
N TYR A 111 1.26 6.32 -15.78
CA TYR A 111 1.92 7.62 -15.76
C TYR A 111 3.35 7.60 -16.31
N GLN A 112 4.07 6.48 -16.14
CA GLN A 112 5.35 6.30 -16.82
C GLN A 112 5.15 6.16 -18.34
N GLY A 113 4.07 5.49 -18.77
CA GLY A 113 3.71 5.40 -20.18
C GLY A 113 3.44 6.78 -20.79
N GLU A 114 2.67 7.62 -20.10
CA GLU A 114 2.45 9.02 -20.52
C GLU A 114 3.77 9.84 -20.53
N LEU A 115 4.64 9.61 -19.54
CA LEU A 115 5.97 10.24 -19.54
C LEU A 115 6.78 9.85 -20.77
N PHE A 116 6.77 8.58 -21.16
CA PHE A 116 7.48 8.10 -22.36
C PHE A 116 6.94 8.80 -23.63
N LEU A 117 5.63 9.00 -23.72
CA LEU A 117 5.06 9.77 -24.84
C LEU A 117 5.54 11.23 -24.85
N MET A 118 5.62 11.88 -23.68
CA MET A 118 6.17 13.24 -23.56
C MET A 118 7.64 13.30 -23.99
N LEU A 119 8.40 12.21 -23.81
CA LEU A 119 9.80 12.07 -24.22
C LEU A 119 9.98 11.58 -25.67
N GLY A 120 8.88 11.33 -26.41
CA GLY A 120 8.94 10.81 -27.78
C GLY A 120 9.14 9.29 -27.88
N ASP A 121 9.20 8.58 -26.76
CA ASP A 121 9.41 7.12 -26.71
C ASP A 121 8.08 6.34 -26.67
N LYS A 122 7.37 6.35 -27.80
CA LYS A 122 6.10 5.61 -27.95
C LYS A 122 6.30 4.11 -27.72
N ALA A 123 7.45 3.54 -28.12
CA ALA A 123 7.69 2.10 -27.98
C ALA A 123 7.75 1.68 -26.52
N SER A 124 8.31 2.48 -25.62
CA SER A 124 8.30 2.20 -24.17
C SER A 124 6.91 2.40 -23.56
N ALA A 125 6.12 3.36 -24.03
CA ALA A 125 4.72 3.53 -23.61
C ALA A 125 3.88 2.29 -23.98
N GLU A 126 4.03 1.75 -25.20
CA GLU A 126 3.36 0.52 -25.64
C GLU A 126 3.77 -0.72 -24.80
N LYS A 127 5.01 -0.81 -24.37
CA LYS A 127 5.45 -1.87 -23.42
C LYS A 127 4.72 -1.77 -22.07
N ASN A 128 4.52 -0.56 -21.55
CA ASN A 128 3.76 -0.38 -20.32
C ASN A 128 2.27 -0.71 -20.53
N LEU A 129 1.69 -0.35 -21.68
CA LEU A 129 0.32 -0.75 -22.04
C LEU A 129 0.15 -2.27 -22.06
N GLN A 130 1.11 -3.02 -22.62
CA GLN A 130 1.08 -4.49 -22.62
C GLN A 130 1.15 -5.08 -21.21
N LYS A 131 1.89 -4.42 -20.28
CA LYS A 131 1.92 -4.84 -18.88
C LYS A 131 0.58 -4.56 -18.20
N LEU A 132 0.00 -3.38 -18.43
CA LEU A 132 -1.32 -3.02 -17.91
C LEU A 132 -2.40 -3.99 -18.40
N ASP A 133 -2.38 -4.38 -19.66
CA ASP A 133 -3.33 -5.34 -20.23
C ASP A 133 -3.31 -6.68 -19.48
N LYS A 134 -2.13 -7.15 -19.09
CA LYS A 134 -1.97 -8.36 -18.26
C LYS A 134 -2.43 -8.18 -16.82
N VAL A 135 -2.23 -7.01 -16.24
CA VAL A 135 -2.61 -6.71 -14.86
C VAL A 135 -4.10 -6.44 -14.73
N CYS A 136 -4.69 -5.84 -15.76
CA CYS A 136 -6.09 -5.40 -15.82
C CYS A 136 -6.94 -6.31 -16.70
N TRP A 137 -6.84 -7.63 -16.55
CA TRP A 137 -7.53 -8.61 -17.39
C TRP A 137 -9.08 -8.49 -17.41
N LEU A 138 -9.65 -7.80 -16.40
CA LEU A 138 -11.07 -7.41 -16.35
C LEU A 138 -11.30 -5.94 -16.77
N GLY A 139 -10.26 -5.25 -17.24
CA GLY A 139 -10.29 -3.82 -17.51
C GLY A 139 -9.94 -2.98 -16.28
N CYS A 140 -9.42 -1.78 -16.51
CA CYS A 140 -9.20 -0.73 -15.50
C CYS A 140 -9.02 0.62 -16.21
N SER A 141 -9.24 1.72 -15.47
CA SER A 141 -9.10 3.08 -16.01
C SER A 141 -7.70 3.35 -16.55
N GLU A 142 -6.66 2.94 -15.83
CA GLU A 142 -5.26 3.15 -16.19
C GLU A 142 -4.88 2.53 -17.56
N LEU A 143 -5.46 1.37 -17.86
CA LEU A 143 -5.29 0.71 -19.16
C LEU A 143 -5.94 1.54 -20.29
N ASP A 144 -7.16 2.02 -20.05
CA ASP A 144 -7.92 2.76 -21.04
C ASP A 144 -7.34 4.17 -21.26
N ASP A 145 -6.86 4.81 -20.20
CA ASP A 145 -6.22 6.12 -20.24
C ASP A 145 -4.91 6.07 -21.04
N LEU A 146 -4.02 5.10 -20.73
CA LEU A 146 -2.77 4.97 -21.49
C LEU A 146 -3.02 4.54 -22.96
N ARG A 147 -3.99 3.65 -23.21
CA ARG A 147 -4.37 3.29 -24.58
C ARG A 147 -4.84 4.50 -25.37
N THR A 148 -5.62 5.36 -24.74
CA THR A 148 -6.11 6.60 -25.33
C THR A 148 -4.98 7.60 -25.57
N ALA A 149 -4.06 7.75 -24.61
CA ALA A 149 -2.89 8.61 -24.76
C ALA A 149 -2.01 8.18 -25.95
N ILE A 150 -1.73 6.87 -26.08
CA ILE A 150 -0.93 6.32 -27.20
C ILE A 150 -1.64 6.53 -28.54
N ARG A 151 -2.96 6.32 -28.61
CA ARG A 151 -3.74 6.53 -29.84
C ARG A 151 -3.74 7.99 -30.30
N ASN A 152 -3.76 8.92 -29.35
CA ASN A 152 -3.81 10.37 -29.63
C ASN A 152 -2.41 11.00 -29.76
N TYR A 153 -1.36 10.21 -29.52
CA TYR A 153 0.01 10.70 -29.61
C TYR A 153 0.36 11.11 -31.03
N LYS A 154 0.86 12.32 -31.17
CA LYS A 154 1.44 12.88 -32.41
C LYS A 154 2.89 13.21 -32.13
N PRO A 155 3.84 12.64 -32.90
CA PRO A 155 5.27 12.91 -32.73
C PRO A 155 5.63 14.36 -33.06
#